data_73f04872f7076c53424d6275d2faf3ff
#
_entry.id   73f04872f7076c53424d6275d2faf3ff
#
_cell.length_a   1.000
_cell.length_b   1.000
_cell.length_c   1.000
_cell.angle_alpha   90.00
_cell.angle_beta   90.00
_cell.angle_gamma   90.00
#
_symmetry.space_group_name_H-M   'P 1'
#
loop_
_entity.id
_entity.type
_entity.pdbx_description
1 polymer ?
#
loop_
_entity_poly.entity_id
_entity_poly.type
_entity_poly.pdbx_seq_one_letter_code
_entity_poly.pdbx_strand_id
1 'polypeptide(L)'
;MDKLTVKKIEPISTRRVEGITIKSPQEIILMREAGRVVAMAKACLMKAIQPGITTRELDIIAEDSIRNNGGVPSFKGYTGGMSINPFPGTICASVNEQIVHGIPGDTVLNSGDVLSVDVGAIVNGFHGDSAFTIGVGKIPSESQRLINTTRESLLLGIQQAKAGGRIGDISNAVATLAEYNGYSVVREYVGHGIGRNLHEDPQVPNYGKPGRGPKLKVGMVIAIEPMLNIGDWKTKQLEDGWTVVTADGSLSAHFEETVAITEKGPEVLTAVENI
;
A
#
# COMPACT_ATOMS: atom_id res chain seq x y z
N MET A 1 -41.70 5.75 28.34
CA MET A 1 -40.60 4.87 27.91
C MET A 1 -40.69 4.74 26.38
N ASP A 2 -40.04 5.68 25.69
CA ASP A 2 -40.04 5.69 24.23
C ASP A 2 -39.08 4.61 23.70
N LYS A 3 -39.65 3.69 22.91
CA LYS A 3 -38.86 2.68 22.19
C LYS A 3 -38.07 3.39 21.08
N LEU A 4 -36.75 3.55 21.28
CA LEU A 4 -35.84 3.91 20.21
C LEU A 4 -35.93 2.88 19.08
N THR A 5 -36.59 3.26 18.01
CA THR A 5 -36.65 2.47 16.76
C THR A 5 -35.28 2.56 16.11
N VAL A 6 -34.49 1.50 16.25
CA VAL A 6 -33.24 1.34 15.47
C VAL A 6 -33.63 1.24 14.00
N LYS A 7 -33.43 2.30 13.23
CA LYS A 7 -33.55 2.24 11.77
C LYS A 7 -32.61 1.18 11.25
N LYS A 8 -33.16 0.08 10.69
CA LYS A 8 -32.37 -0.87 9.87
C LYS A 8 -31.68 -0.07 8.77
N ILE A 9 -30.37 -0.03 8.82
CA ILE A 9 -29.56 0.49 7.72
C ILE A 9 -29.73 -0.54 6.59
N GLU A 10 -30.42 -0.13 5.53
CA GLU A 10 -30.52 -0.97 4.33
C GLU A 10 -29.11 -1.24 3.78
N PRO A 11 -28.84 -2.46 3.28
CA PRO A 11 -27.55 -2.76 2.70
C PRO A 11 -27.31 -1.82 1.52
N ILE A 12 -26.28 -0.98 1.62
CA ILE A 12 -25.86 -0.05 0.56
C ILE A 12 -25.53 -0.91 -0.66
N SER A 13 -26.33 -0.79 -1.73
CA SER A 13 -26.08 -1.56 -2.95
C SER A 13 -24.81 -1.02 -3.61
N THR A 14 -23.74 -1.80 -3.56
CA THR A 14 -22.46 -1.47 -4.19
C THR A 14 -22.65 -1.34 -5.71
N ARG A 15 -22.46 -0.14 -6.24
CA ARG A 15 -22.55 0.11 -7.68
C ARG A 15 -21.28 -0.35 -8.36
N ARG A 16 -21.39 -1.22 -9.37
CA ARG A 16 -20.27 -1.59 -10.25
C ARG A 16 -20.41 -0.93 -11.62
N VAL A 17 -19.31 -0.46 -12.17
CA VAL A 17 -19.22 0.09 -13.53
C VAL A 17 -18.04 -0.57 -14.21
N GLU A 18 -18.30 -1.34 -15.25
CA GLU A 18 -17.28 -2.11 -15.98
C GLU A 18 -16.44 -3.03 -15.06
N GLY A 19 -17.07 -3.68 -14.09
CA GLY A 19 -16.40 -4.52 -13.08
C GLY A 19 -15.83 -3.76 -11.88
N ILE A 20 -15.62 -2.45 -12.00
CA ILE A 20 -15.00 -1.61 -10.98
C ILE A 20 -16.06 -1.17 -9.96
N THR A 21 -15.71 -1.31 -8.68
CA THR A 21 -16.55 -0.88 -7.56
C THR A 21 -16.50 0.62 -7.37
N ILE A 22 -17.67 1.28 -7.36
CA ILE A 22 -17.81 2.70 -7.05
C ILE A 22 -18.38 2.83 -5.63
N LYS A 23 -17.58 3.37 -4.73
CA LYS A 23 -17.97 3.57 -3.33
C LYS A 23 -18.88 4.78 -3.20
N SER A 24 -19.95 4.63 -2.41
CA SER A 24 -20.81 5.73 -2.00
C SER A 24 -20.07 6.69 -1.04
N PRO A 25 -20.55 7.92 -0.84
CA PRO A 25 -19.99 8.83 0.16
C PRO A 25 -19.90 8.21 1.56
N GLN A 26 -20.87 7.40 1.97
CA GLN A 26 -20.90 6.70 3.25
C GLN A 26 -19.83 5.61 3.33
N GLU A 27 -19.61 4.86 2.25
CA GLU A 27 -18.54 3.86 2.19
C GLU A 27 -17.16 4.51 2.26
N ILE A 28 -16.96 5.66 1.61
CA ILE A 28 -15.70 6.42 1.70
C ILE A 28 -15.46 6.90 3.15
N ILE A 29 -16.51 7.29 3.90
CA ILE A 29 -16.36 7.63 5.33
C ILE A 29 -15.85 6.41 6.12
N LEU A 30 -16.39 5.22 5.88
CA LEU A 30 -15.91 4.00 6.54
C LEU A 30 -14.48 3.64 6.13
N MET A 31 -14.12 3.87 4.87
CA MET A 31 -12.74 3.66 4.39
C MET A 31 -11.75 4.66 4.97
N ARG A 32 -12.16 5.90 5.30
CA ARG A 32 -11.32 6.84 6.06
C ARG A 32 -11.01 6.30 7.47
N GLU A 33 -11.96 5.63 8.12
CA GLU A 33 -11.70 5.01 9.42
C GLU A 33 -10.66 3.88 9.30
N ALA A 34 -10.76 3.04 8.26
CA ALA A 34 -9.75 2.02 8.00
C ALA A 34 -8.37 2.66 7.71
N GLY A 35 -8.35 3.69 6.86
CA GLY A 35 -7.13 4.45 6.55
C GLY A 35 -6.51 5.12 7.79
N ARG A 36 -7.33 5.67 8.70
CA ARG A 36 -6.84 6.23 9.96
C ARG A 36 -6.16 5.18 10.85
N VAL A 37 -6.72 3.98 10.93
CA VAL A 37 -6.10 2.88 11.71
C VAL A 37 -4.76 2.47 11.09
N VAL A 38 -4.67 2.39 9.76
CA VAL A 38 -3.41 2.14 9.03
C VAL A 38 -2.40 3.26 9.31
N ALA A 39 -2.81 4.53 9.23
CA ALA A 39 -1.93 5.66 9.51
C ALA A 39 -1.38 5.64 10.94
N MET A 40 -2.19 5.26 11.94
CA MET A 40 -1.74 5.09 13.32
C MET A 40 -0.72 3.95 13.46
N ALA A 41 -0.93 2.82 12.80
CA ALA A 41 0.03 1.72 12.78
C ALA A 41 1.35 2.14 12.13
N LYS A 42 1.30 2.83 10.97
CA LYS A 42 2.49 3.43 10.31
C LYS A 42 3.26 4.34 11.27
N ALA A 43 2.58 5.24 11.98
CA ALA A 43 3.21 6.16 12.91
C ALA A 43 3.90 5.43 14.09
N CYS A 44 3.29 4.36 14.61
CA CYS A 44 3.91 3.52 15.66
C CYS A 44 5.16 2.80 15.13
N LEU A 45 5.07 2.23 13.93
CA LEU A 45 6.18 1.52 13.28
C LEU A 45 7.37 2.47 13.00
N MET A 46 7.10 3.65 12.42
CA MET A 46 8.15 4.66 12.13
C MET A 46 8.91 5.08 13.40
N LYS A 47 8.25 5.13 14.56
CA LYS A 47 8.89 5.44 15.84
C LYS A 47 9.71 4.28 16.41
N ALA A 48 9.33 3.03 16.10
CA ALA A 48 9.96 1.84 16.65
C ALA A 48 11.18 1.38 15.84
N ILE A 49 11.21 1.69 14.53
CA ILE A 49 12.29 1.24 13.63
C ILE A 49 13.62 1.86 14.02
N GLN A 50 14.56 1.01 14.46
CA GLN A 50 15.93 1.35 14.80
C GLN A 50 16.84 0.12 14.66
N PRO A 51 18.16 0.29 14.57
CA PRO A 51 19.08 -0.84 14.58
C PRO A 51 18.90 -1.70 15.84
N GLY A 52 18.87 -3.02 15.65
CA GLY A 52 18.71 -4.02 16.71
C GLY A 52 17.28 -4.54 16.90
N ILE A 53 16.25 -3.85 16.38
CA ILE A 53 14.88 -4.39 16.39
C ILE A 53 14.71 -5.51 15.36
N THR A 54 13.89 -6.50 15.67
CA THR A 54 13.53 -7.57 14.74
C THR A 54 12.27 -7.20 13.93
N THR A 55 12.13 -7.77 12.74
CA THR A 55 10.90 -7.61 11.95
C THR A 55 9.68 -8.25 12.65
N ARG A 56 9.88 -9.27 13.51
CA ARG A 56 8.84 -9.84 14.39
C ARG A 56 8.33 -8.83 15.41
N GLU A 57 9.22 -8.07 16.05
CA GLU A 57 8.81 -7.05 17.03
C GLU A 57 8.00 -5.94 16.35
N LEU A 58 8.35 -5.56 15.11
CA LEU A 58 7.56 -4.63 14.32
C LEU A 58 6.17 -5.17 13.98
N ASP A 59 6.07 -6.47 13.65
CA ASP A 59 4.79 -7.15 13.39
C ASP A 59 3.85 -7.09 14.60
N ILE A 60 4.39 -7.35 15.80
CA ILE A 60 3.64 -7.26 17.06
C ILE A 60 3.17 -5.82 17.32
N ILE A 61 4.04 -4.83 17.15
CA ILE A 61 3.69 -3.40 17.33
C ILE A 61 2.56 -3.00 16.39
N ALA A 62 2.60 -3.46 15.13
CA ALA A 62 1.55 -3.18 14.16
C ALA A 62 0.21 -3.84 14.55
N GLU A 63 0.24 -5.13 14.94
CA GLU A 63 -0.95 -5.87 15.36
C GLU A 63 -1.61 -5.20 16.57
N ASP A 64 -0.83 -4.86 17.58
CA ASP A 64 -1.31 -4.17 18.78
C ASP A 64 -1.93 -2.81 18.43
N SER A 65 -1.27 -2.02 17.57
CA SER A 65 -1.80 -0.74 17.12
C SER A 65 -3.12 -0.89 16.39
N ILE A 66 -3.21 -1.81 15.42
CA ILE A 66 -4.43 -2.05 14.64
C ILE A 66 -5.58 -2.50 15.55
N ARG A 67 -5.34 -3.49 16.44
CA ARG A 67 -6.38 -4.04 17.31
C ARG A 67 -6.86 -3.04 18.37
N ASN A 68 -5.95 -2.30 18.97
CA ASN A 68 -6.28 -1.28 19.98
C ASN A 68 -7.09 -0.11 19.38
N ASN A 69 -7.03 0.08 18.06
CA ASN A 69 -7.83 1.07 17.34
C ASN A 69 -9.06 0.50 16.64
N GLY A 70 -9.49 -0.73 17.02
CA GLY A 70 -10.74 -1.35 16.56
C GLY A 70 -10.66 -1.97 15.16
N GLY A 71 -9.46 -2.15 14.61
CA GLY A 71 -9.23 -2.81 13.33
C GLY A 71 -8.86 -4.29 13.48
N VAL A 72 -8.83 -4.97 12.32
CA VAL A 72 -8.30 -6.33 12.16
C VAL A 72 -7.20 -6.26 11.08
N PRO A 73 -6.03 -6.91 11.27
CA PRO A 73 -4.99 -6.97 10.23
C PRO A 73 -5.53 -7.52 8.91
N SER A 74 -5.22 -6.87 7.79
CA SER A 74 -5.68 -7.30 6.46
C SER A 74 -4.90 -8.49 5.93
N PHE A 75 -3.61 -8.61 6.26
CA PHE A 75 -2.72 -9.59 5.65
C PHE A 75 -2.65 -10.91 6.41
N LYS A 76 -2.77 -10.88 7.73
CA LYS A 76 -2.68 -12.10 8.57
C LYS A 76 -3.78 -13.09 8.22
N GLY A 77 -3.37 -14.24 7.65
CA GLY A 77 -4.30 -15.26 7.16
C GLY A 77 -4.78 -15.04 5.72
N TYR A 78 -4.28 -14.03 5.01
CA TYR A 78 -4.64 -13.78 3.61
C TYR A 78 -4.11 -14.89 2.70
N THR A 79 -4.96 -15.39 1.79
CA THR A 79 -4.67 -16.53 0.88
C THR A 79 -4.63 -16.12 -0.59
N GLY A 80 -4.57 -14.82 -0.90
CA GLY A 80 -4.75 -14.24 -2.23
C GLY A 80 -3.91 -14.85 -3.36
N GLY A 81 -4.35 -15.97 -3.87
CA GLY A 81 -4.06 -16.48 -5.22
C GLY A 81 -2.64 -16.95 -5.56
N MET A 82 -1.62 -16.57 -4.81
CA MET A 82 -0.21 -16.81 -5.17
C MET A 82 0.51 -17.83 -4.28
N SER A 83 0.03 -18.08 -3.08
CA SER A 83 0.63 -19.04 -2.14
C SER A 83 -0.37 -20.07 -1.66
N ILE A 84 0.11 -21.30 -1.44
CA ILE A 84 -0.66 -22.41 -0.86
C ILE A 84 -0.92 -22.15 0.64
N ASN A 85 -0.02 -21.43 1.31
CA ASN A 85 -0.10 -21.11 2.72
C ASN A 85 -0.60 -19.68 2.94
N PRO A 86 -1.48 -19.44 3.92
CA PRO A 86 -1.87 -18.09 4.31
C PRO A 86 -0.67 -17.24 4.75
N PHE A 87 -0.70 -15.94 4.46
CA PHE A 87 0.35 -15.03 4.94
C PHE A 87 0.36 -14.99 6.47
N PRO A 88 1.52 -15.20 7.12
CA PRO A 88 1.55 -15.42 8.57
C PRO A 88 1.59 -14.13 9.40
N GLY A 89 1.98 -13.00 8.79
CA GLY A 89 2.22 -11.73 9.48
C GLY A 89 1.07 -10.73 9.41
N THR A 90 1.12 -9.74 10.27
CA THR A 90 0.25 -8.56 10.27
C THR A 90 0.71 -7.55 9.23
N ILE A 91 2.04 -7.42 9.06
CA ILE A 91 2.69 -6.54 8.10
C ILE A 91 3.53 -7.36 7.12
N CYS A 92 3.85 -6.78 5.95
CA CYS A 92 5.00 -7.21 5.19
C CYS A 92 6.21 -6.37 5.63
N ALA A 93 7.35 -7.01 5.90
CA ALA A 93 8.59 -6.37 6.30
C ALA A 93 9.70 -6.78 5.34
N SER A 94 9.90 -5.99 4.29
CA SER A 94 10.79 -6.29 3.17
C SER A 94 12.10 -5.53 3.32
N VAL A 95 13.22 -6.26 3.47
CA VAL A 95 14.55 -5.69 3.77
C VAL A 95 15.41 -5.71 2.51
N ASN A 96 16.04 -4.60 2.17
CA ASN A 96 17.05 -4.41 1.12
C ASN A 96 16.57 -4.80 -0.29
N GLU A 97 16.98 -5.96 -0.82
CA GLU A 97 16.57 -6.50 -2.12
C GLU A 97 15.14 -7.07 -2.13
N GLN A 98 14.52 -7.20 -0.97
CA GLN A 98 13.12 -7.60 -0.90
C GLN A 98 12.22 -6.44 -1.33
N ILE A 99 11.41 -6.68 -2.34
CA ILE A 99 10.52 -5.68 -2.93
C ILE A 99 9.24 -5.56 -2.09
N VAL A 100 8.51 -6.68 -1.97
CA VAL A 100 7.23 -6.79 -1.26
C VAL A 100 7.06 -8.16 -0.61
N HIS A 101 6.07 -8.31 0.24
CA HIS A 101 5.63 -9.54 0.88
C HIS A 101 6.70 -10.23 1.75
N GLY A 102 7.71 -9.50 2.23
CA GLY A 102 8.68 -10.03 3.18
C GLY A 102 7.97 -10.49 4.46
N ILE A 103 8.16 -11.76 4.83
CA ILE A 103 7.53 -12.33 6.03
C ILE A 103 8.27 -11.81 7.28
N PRO A 104 7.56 -11.16 8.24
CA PRO A 104 8.18 -10.72 9.48
C PRO A 104 8.65 -11.92 10.33
N GLY A 105 9.85 -11.83 10.88
CA GLY A 105 10.49 -12.92 11.59
C GLY A 105 11.67 -12.46 12.45
N ASP A 106 12.64 -13.33 12.67
CA ASP A 106 13.79 -13.09 13.53
C ASP A 106 14.91 -12.28 12.85
N THR A 107 14.65 -11.69 11.69
CA THR A 107 15.59 -10.79 11.01
C THR A 107 15.81 -9.54 11.85
N VAL A 108 17.04 -9.36 12.32
CA VAL A 108 17.49 -8.20 13.09
C VAL A 108 17.88 -7.09 12.11
N LEU A 109 17.29 -5.92 12.25
CA LEU A 109 17.62 -4.75 11.43
C LEU A 109 18.95 -4.12 11.85
N ASN A 110 19.79 -3.83 10.88
CA ASN A 110 21.12 -3.22 11.09
C ASN A 110 21.17 -1.80 10.55
N SER A 111 22.09 -0.99 11.09
CA SER A 111 22.37 0.32 10.50
C SER A 111 22.89 0.14 9.06
N GLY A 112 22.24 0.78 8.11
CA GLY A 112 22.54 0.65 6.68
C GLY A 112 21.44 -0.05 5.90
N ASP A 113 20.55 -0.81 6.56
CA ASP A 113 19.44 -1.48 5.90
C ASP A 113 18.40 -0.47 5.37
N VAL A 114 17.75 -0.86 4.30
CA VAL A 114 16.55 -0.23 3.75
C VAL A 114 15.37 -1.15 4.06
N LEU A 115 14.37 -0.66 4.78
CA LEU A 115 13.19 -1.43 5.16
C LEU A 115 11.93 -0.84 4.53
N SER A 116 11.24 -1.64 3.73
CA SER A 116 9.88 -1.36 3.27
C SER A 116 8.89 -2.09 4.18
N VAL A 117 7.96 -1.34 4.76
CA VAL A 117 6.88 -1.89 5.59
C VAL A 117 5.56 -1.59 4.91
N ASP A 118 4.78 -2.64 4.72
CA ASP A 118 3.43 -2.58 4.19
C ASP A 118 2.44 -3.04 5.26
N VAL A 119 1.36 -2.28 5.45
CA VAL A 119 0.41 -2.48 6.54
C VAL A 119 -1.02 -2.21 6.10
N GLY A 120 -1.88 -3.22 6.25
CA GLY A 120 -3.30 -3.14 5.96
C GLY A 120 -4.18 -3.39 7.19
N ALA A 121 -5.31 -2.71 7.26
CA ALA A 121 -6.30 -2.90 8.32
C ALA A 121 -7.73 -2.94 7.78
N ILE A 122 -8.56 -3.77 8.40
CA ILE A 122 -10.00 -3.84 8.15
C ILE A 122 -10.72 -3.13 9.28
N VAL A 123 -11.57 -2.16 8.95
CA VAL A 123 -12.48 -1.50 9.89
C VAL A 123 -13.87 -1.44 9.26
N ASN A 124 -14.90 -1.85 10.00
CA ASN A 124 -16.28 -1.86 9.51
C ASN A 124 -16.48 -2.60 8.16
N GLY A 125 -15.64 -3.62 7.91
CA GLY A 125 -15.68 -4.43 6.69
C GLY A 125 -15.09 -3.77 5.45
N PHE A 126 -14.27 -2.71 5.62
CA PHE A 126 -13.48 -2.09 4.57
C PHE A 126 -12.00 -2.13 4.90
N HIS A 127 -11.18 -2.33 3.87
CA HIS A 127 -9.74 -2.31 3.95
C HIS A 127 -9.19 -0.89 3.75
N GLY A 128 -8.11 -0.58 4.48
CA GLY A 128 -7.13 0.44 4.12
C GLY A 128 -5.80 -0.26 3.97
N ASP A 129 -4.95 0.24 3.07
CA ASP A 129 -3.66 -0.33 2.72
C ASP A 129 -2.63 0.76 2.44
N SER A 130 -1.40 0.58 2.93
CA SER A 130 -0.35 1.58 2.75
C SER A 130 1.03 1.05 3.09
N ALA A 131 2.03 1.45 2.31
CA ALA A 131 3.42 1.12 2.55
C ALA A 131 4.33 2.34 2.62
N PHE A 132 5.42 2.19 3.34
CA PHE A 132 6.51 3.17 3.38
C PHE A 132 7.87 2.48 3.44
N THR A 133 8.89 3.17 2.93
CA THR A 133 10.28 2.72 3.03
C THR A 133 11.08 3.70 3.87
N ILE A 134 11.91 3.18 4.76
CA ILE A 134 12.78 3.96 5.64
C ILE A 134 14.18 3.34 5.71
N GLY A 135 15.20 4.19 5.84
CA GLY A 135 16.56 3.74 6.18
C GLY A 135 16.68 3.45 7.67
N VAL A 136 17.30 2.34 8.01
CA VAL A 136 17.57 1.95 9.40
C VAL A 136 18.91 2.53 9.85
N GLY A 137 18.89 3.41 10.84
CA GLY A 137 20.09 4.12 11.30
C GLY A 137 20.69 4.99 10.18
N LYS A 138 22.03 4.91 10.00
CA LYS A 138 22.72 5.66 8.95
C LYS A 138 22.82 4.85 7.67
N ILE A 139 22.21 5.32 6.58
CA ILE A 139 22.22 4.68 5.26
C ILE A 139 23.08 5.44 4.26
N PRO A 140 23.54 4.78 3.17
CA PRO A 140 24.21 5.44 2.05
C PRO A 140 23.33 6.48 1.36
N SER A 141 23.95 7.51 0.78
CA SER A 141 23.20 8.55 0.03
C SER A 141 22.46 8.01 -1.19
N GLU A 142 22.95 6.95 -1.80
CA GLU A 142 22.27 6.27 -2.91
C GLU A 142 20.95 5.63 -2.45
N SER A 143 20.96 4.93 -1.32
CA SER A 143 19.75 4.36 -0.72
C SER A 143 18.75 5.45 -0.35
N GLN A 144 19.21 6.57 0.23
CA GLN A 144 18.34 7.69 0.55
C GLN A 144 17.72 8.31 -0.72
N ARG A 145 18.47 8.38 -1.82
CA ARG A 145 17.97 8.89 -3.09
C ARG A 145 16.90 7.95 -3.68
N LEU A 146 17.10 6.62 -3.63
CA LEU A 146 16.10 5.64 -4.02
C LEU A 146 14.79 5.85 -3.23
N ILE A 147 14.87 5.91 -1.90
CA ILE A 147 13.71 6.13 -1.01
C ILE A 147 12.98 7.41 -1.39
N ASN A 148 13.68 8.52 -1.53
CA ASN A 148 13.08 9.81 -1.87
C ASN A 148 12.41 9.78 -3.24
N THR A 149 13.07 9.22 -4.26
CA THR A 149 12.50 9.14 -5.63
C THR A 149 11.25 8.26 -5.67
N THR A 150 11.23 7.15 -4.93
CA THR A 150 10.05 6.27 -4.86
C THR A 150 8.86 7.01 -4.23
N ARG A 151 9.11 7.70 -3.12
CA ARG A 151 8.08 8.54 -2.47
C ARG A 151 7.57 9.66 -3.40
N GLU A 152 8.45 10.36 -4.07
CA GLU A 152 8.09 11.42 -5.01
C GLU A 152 7.30 10.86 -6.20
N SER A 153 7.65 9.67 -6.71
CA SER A 153 6.90 8.98 -7.76
C SER A 153 5.47 8.69 -7.33
N LEU A 154 5.26 8.24 -6.09
CA LEU A 154 3.92 8.05 -5.52
C LEU A 154 3.14 9.38 -5.52
N LEU A 155 3.73 10.46 -5.02
CA LEU A 155 3.06 11.76 -4.93
C LEU A 155 2.66 12.30 -6.32
N LEU A 156 3.52 12.13 -7.33
CA LEU A 156 3.18 12.49 -8.71
C LEU A 156 2.06 11.62 -9.29
N GLY A 157 2.07 10.32 -8.99
CA GLY A 157 0.98 9.41 -9.36
C GLY A 157 -0.35 9.84 -8.73
N ILE A 158 -0.36 10.15 -7.43
CA ILE A 158 -1.54 10.64 -6.70
C ILE A 158 -2.08 11.93 -7.33
N GLN A 159 -1.22 12.87 -7.74
CA GLN A 159 -1.65 14.11 -8.40
C GLN A 159 -2.40 13.89 -9.71
N GLN A 160 -2.17 12.75 -10.40
CA GLN A 160 -2.88 12.36 -11.61
C GLN A 160 -4.20 11.62 -11.33
N ALA A 161 -4.44 11.18 -10.11
CA ALA A 161 -5.63 10.43 -9.72
C ALA A 161 -6.88 11.32 -9.63
N LYS A 162 -7.25 11.98 -10.74
CA LYS A 162 -8.37 12.91 -10.85
C LYS A 162 -9.53 12.32 -11.63
N ALA A 163 -10.76 12.67 -11.24
CA ALA A 163 -11.94 12.27 -12.01
C ALA A 163 -11.84 12.74 -13.47
N GLY A 164 -12.12 11.81 -14.39
CA GLY A 164 -12.00 12.06 -15.83
C GLY A 164 -10.67 11.68 -16.45
N GLY A 165 -9.57 11.60 -15.66
CA GLY A 165 -8.30 11.02 -16.07
C GLY A 165 -8.37 9.50 -16.25
N ARG A 166 -7.24 8.85 -16.46
CA ARG A 166 -7.14 7.39 -16.65
C ARG A 166 -6.04 6.80 -15.80
N ILE A 167 -6.11 5.50 -15.53
CA ILE A 167 -5.06 4.76 -14.81
C ILE A 167 -3.68 4.98 -15.42
N GLY A 168 -3.57 4.96 -16.78
CA GLY A 168 -2.31 5.20 -17.47
C GLY A 168 -1.68 6.58 -17.22
N ASP A 169 -2.46 7.58 -16.79
CA ASP A 169 -1.92 8.89 -16.43
C ASP A 169 -1.13 8.80 -15.12
N ILE A 170 -1.66 8.03 -14.14
CA ILE A 170 -0.98 7.69 -12.88
C ILE A 170 0.30 6.92 -13.18
N SER A 171 0.17 5.82 -13.94
CA SER A 171 1.27 4.92 -14.32
C SER A 171 2.42 5.67 -15.00
N ASN A 172 2.08 6.57 -15.93
CA ASN A 172 3.08 7.35 -16.66
C ASN A 172 3.81 8.36 -15.77
N ALA A 173 3.09 9.03 -14.85
CA ALA A 173 3.70 9.97 -13.92
C ALA A 173 4.72 9.28 -13.01
N VAL A 174 4.38 8.10 -12.48
CA VAL A 174 5.29 7.26 -11.68
C VAL A 174 6.53 6.87 -12.49
N ALA A 175 6.33 6.25 -13.65
CA ALA A 175 7.44 5.74 -14.47
C ALA A 175 8.38 6.86 -14.94
N THR A 176 7.83 7.99 -15.38
CA THR A 176 8.64 9.10 -15.92
C THR A 176 9.63 9.62 -14.89
N LEU A 177 9.23 9.81 -13.63
CA LEU A 177 10.15 10.26 -12.58
C LEU A 177 11.19 9.19 -12.24
N ALA A 178 10.75 7.93 -12.11
CA ALA A 178 11.64 6.81 -11.82
C ALA A 178 12.75 6.67 -12.86
N GLU A 179 12.37 6.59 -14.14
CA GLU A 179 13.27 6.42 -15.27
C GLU A 179 14.20 7.64 -15.45
N TYR A 180 13.70 8.87 -15.23
CA TYR A 180 14.53 10.08 -15.26
C TYR A 180 15.64 10.05 -14.21
N ASN A 181 15.40 9.42 -13.06
CA ASN A 181 16.38 9.27 -11.99
C ASN A 181 17.24 7.99 -12.12
N GLY A 182 17.04 7.20 -13.19
CA GLY A 182 17.83 6.00 -13.48
C GLY A 182 17.38 4.76 -12.72
N TYR A 183 16.15 4.73 -12.19
CA TYR A 183 15.57 3.57 -11.51
C TYR A 183 14.64 2.77 -12.42
N SER A 184 14.56 1.47 -12.19
CA SER A 184 13.61 0.59 -12.86
C SER A 184 12.31 0.49 -12.05
N VAL A 185 11.19 0.47 -12.78
CA VAL A 185 9.85 0.28 -12.18
C VAL A 185 9.48 -1.20 -12.25
N VAL A 186 9.13 -1.80 -11.12
CA VAL A 186 8.62 -3.17 -11.05
C VAL A 186 7.33 -3.32 -11.86
N ARG A 187 7.19 -4.44 -12.62
CA ARG A 187 6.11 -4.64 -13.58
C ARG A 187 5.16 -5.77 -13.23
N GLU A 188 5.61 -6.73 -12.44
CA GLU A 188 4.87 -7.96 -12.11
C GLU A 188 3.94 -7.76 -10.92
N TYR A 189 4.17 -6.71 -10.13
CA TYR A 189 3.34 -6.29 -9.01
C TYR A 189 2.83 -4.88 -9.29
N VAL A 190 1.55 -4.66 -9.02
CA VAL A 190 0.84 -3.45 -9.43
C VAL A 190 -0.20 -3.06 -8.40
N GLY A 191 -0.49 -1.78 -8.31
CA GLY A 191 -1.58 -1.27 -7.50
C GLY A 191 -2.95 -1.79 -7.93
N HIS A 192 -3.95 -1.57 -7.11
CA HIS A 192 -5.26 -2.20 -7.28
C HIS A 192 -6.40 -1.32 -6.78
N GLY A 193 -7.62 -1.63 -7.19
CA GLY A 193 -8.80 -1.16 -6.47
C GLY A 193 -8.85 -1.76 -5.07
N ILE A 194 -9.44 -1.05 -4.11
CA ILE A 194 -9.55 -1.50 -2.73
C ILE A 194 -10.92 -1.13 -2.16
N GLY A 195 -11.42 -1.95 -1.24
CA GLY A 195 -12.72 -1.70 -0.62
C GLY A 195 -13.10 -2.77 0.39
N ARG A 196 -14.14 -3.54 0.11
CA ARG A 196 -14.52 -4.70 0.94
C ARG A 196 -13.58 -5.89 0.77
N ASN A 197 -12.95 -5.98 -0.40
CA ASN A 197 -11.82 -6.88 -0.61
C ASN A 197 -10.53 -6.06 -0.59
N LEU A 198 -9.45 -6.68 -0.15
CA LEU A 198 -8.12 -6.09 -0.19
C LEU A 198 -7.74 -5.72 -1.63
N HIS A 199 -7.90 -6.68 -2.55
CA HIS A 199 -7.68 -6.46 -3.97
C HIS A 199 -9.00 -6.47 -4.74
N GLU A 200 -9.29 -5.35 -5.41
CA GLU A 200 -10.42 -5.14 -6.31
C GLU A 200 -9.91 -4.62 -7.68
N ASP A 201 -10.78 -4.64 -8.69
CA ASP A 201 -10.52 -3.90 -9.94
C ASP A 201 -10.59 -2.37 -9.70
N PRO A 202 -9.82 -1.58 -10.47
CA PRO A 202 -8.91 -1.97 -11.54
C PRO A 202 -7.48 -2.25 -11.04
N GLN A 203 -6.67 -2.92 -11.85
CA GLN A 203 -5.21 -2.87 -11.68
C GLN A 203 -4.69 -1.45 -11.94
N VAL A 204 -3.65 -1.06 -11.17
CA VAL A 204 -3.01 0.26 -11.24
C VAL A 204 -1.50 0.06 -11.45
N PRO A 205 -1.06 -0.28 -12.67
CA PRO A 205 0.35 -0.47 -12.97
C PRO A 205 1.17 0.79 -12.72
N ASN A 206 2.42 0.62 -12.30
CA ASN A 206 3.39 1.70 -12.11
C ASN A 206 4.10 2.13 -13.40
N TYR A 207 3.73 1.55 -14.54
CA TYR A 207 4.25 1.83 -15.87
C TYR A 207 3.10 1.85 -16.88
N GLY A 208 3.24 2.65 -17.93
CA GLY A 208 2.22 2.72 -18.98
C GLY A 208 2.24 4.01 -19.76
N LYS A 209 1.36 4.08 -20.77
CA LYS A 209 1.20 5.27 -21.61
C LYS A 209 0.08 6.16 -21.07
N PRO A 210 0.25 7.50 -21.07
CA PRO A 210 -0.81 8.42 -20.67
C PRO A 210 -2.06 8.24 -21.55
N GLY A 211 -3.22 8.53 -20.99
CA GLY A 211 -4.51 8.45 -21.69
C GLY A 211 -4.99 7.00 -21.95
N ARG A 212 -4.42 5.98 -21.31
CA ARG A 212 -4.78 4.56 -21.46
C ARG A 212 -5.37 3.98 -20.17
N GLY A 213 -5.99 2.83 -20.31
CA GLY A 213 -6.62 2.10 -19.20
C GLY A 213 -7.98 2.66 -18.78
N PRO A 214 -8.55 2.12 -17.71
CA PRO A 214 -9.84 2.53 -17.14
C PRO A 214 -9.90 4.02 -16.85
N LYS A 215 -11.06 4.63 -17.08
CA LYS A 215 -11.32 6.02 -16.74
C LYS A 215 -11.58 6.17 -15.24
N LEU A 216 -10.92 7.12 -14.60
CA LEU A 216 -11.11 7.44 -13.18
C LEU A 216 -12.46 8.13 -12.99
N LYS A 217 -13.23 7.64 -12.03
CA LYS A 217 -14.57 8.13 -11.69
C LYS A 217 -14.64 8.46 -10.20
N VAL A 218 -15.42 9.48 -9.84
CA VAL A 218 -15.71 9.80 -8.43
C VAL A 218 -16.30 8.57 -7.74
N GLY A 219 -15.80 8.25 -6.57
CA GLY A 219 -16.15 7.06 -5.78
C GLY A 219 -15.26 5.85 -6.03
N MET A 220 -14.32 5.88 -6.99
CA MET A 220 -13.25 4.87 -7.04
C MET A 220 -12.30 5.07 -5.88
N VAL A 221 -11.84 3.96 -5.28
CA VAL A 221 -10.77 3.95 -4.29
C VAL A 221 -9.74 2.94 -4.75
N ILE A 222 -8.48 3.38 -4.83
CA ILE A 222 -7.37 2.59 -5.39
C ILE A 222 -6.14 2.68 -4.49
N ALA A 223 -5.35 1.62 -4.45
CA ALA A 223 -3.98 1.62 -3.96
C ALA A 223 -3.06 2.06 -5.12
N ILE A 224 -2.21 3.05 -4.85
CA ILE A 224 -1.14 3.47 -5.76
C ILE A 224 0.16 3.15 -5.06
N GLU A 225 0.95 2.22 -5.62
CA GLU A 225 2.04 1.56 -4.91
C GLU A 225 3.31 1.40 -5.77
N PRO A 226 4.03 2.47 -6.09
CA PRO A 226 5.28 2.34 -6.82
C PRO A 226 6.33 1.53 -6.05
N MET A 227 6.93 0.58 -6.78
CA MET A 227 8.10 -0.19 -6.37
C MET A 227 9.22 0.11 -7.35
N LEU A 228 10.32 0.69 -6.86
CA LEU A 228 11.48 1.07 -7.67
C LEU A 228 12.72 0.28 -7.25
N ASN A 229 13.48 -0.20 -8.24
CA ASN A 229 14.73 -0.92 -8.05
C ASN A 229 15.91 -0.07 -8.54
N ILE A 230 17.06 -0.17 -7.87
CA ILE A 230 18.32 0.41 -8.39
C ILE A 230 18.75 -0.28 -9.68
N GLY A 231 18.55 -1.60 -9.77
CA GLY A 231 18.91 -2.44 -10.93
C GLY A 231 17.75 -2.70 -11.90
N ASP A 232 17.59 -3.95 -12.35
CA ASP A 232 16.56 -4.35 -13.30
C ASP A 232 15.16 -4.42 -12.63
N TRP A 233 14.12 -4.29 -13.42
CA TRP A 233 12.72 -4.40 -12.98
C TRP A 233 12.26 -5.82 -12.64
N LYS A 234 13.00 -6.85 -13.06
CA LYS A 234 12.66 -8.26 -12.92
C LYS A 234 12.64 -8.69 -11.46
N THR A 235 11.68 -9.56 -11.15
CA THR A 235 11.47 -10.08 -9.80
C THR A 235 11.72 -11.59 -9.72
N LYS A 236 11.90 -12.07 -8.50
CA LYS A 236 11.95 -13.49 -8.17
C LYS A 236 11.22 -13.73 -6.86
N GLN A 237 10.30 -14.69 -6.84
CA GLN A 237 9.66 -15.15 -5.61
C GLN A 237 10.55 -16.18 -4.91
N LEU A 238 10.66 -16.09 -3.58
CA LEU A 238 11.41 -17.03 -2.76
C LEU A 238 10.60 -18.30 -2.46
N GLU A 239 11.29 -19.32 -1.91
CA GLU A 239 10.68 -20.63 -1.61
C GLU A 239 9.63 -20.59 -0.50
N ASP A 240 9.59 -19.53 0.31
CA ASP A 240 8.54 -19.31 1.31
C ASP A 240 7.14 -19.05 0.68
N GLY A 241 7.11 -18.86 -0.65
CA GLY A 241 5.90 -18.66 -1.43
C GLY A 241 5.29 -17.25 -1.33
N TRP A 242 5.96 -16.32 -0.61
CA TRP A 242 5.50 -14.94 -0.44
C TRP A 242 6.55 -13.90 -0.81
N THR A 243 7.71 -13.95 -0.20
CA THR A 243 8.74 -12.92 -0.34
C THR A 243 9.19 -12.77 -1.79
N VAL A 244 9.10 -11.54 -2.29
CA VAL A 244 9.51 -11.16 -3.65
C VAL A 244 10.77 -10.31 -3.57
N VAL A 245 11.79 -10.69 -4.31
CA VAL A 245 13.09 -10.00 -4.35
C VAL A 245 13.40 -9.51 -5.75
N THR A 246 14.32 -8.55 -5.86
CA THR A 246 14.91 -8.17 -7.14
C THR A 246 15.71 -9.35 -7.72
N ALA A 247 15.60 -9.61 -9.02
CA ALA A 247 16.27 -10.74 -9.65
C ALA A 247 17.81 -10.62 -9.67
N ASP A 248 18.31 -9.40 -9.56
CA ASP A 248 19.73 -9.04 -9.59
C ASP A 248 20.35 -8.74 -8.22
N GLY A 249 19.56 -8.81 -7.13
CA GLY A 249 20.01 -8.52 -5.77
C GLY A 249 20.16 -7.01 -5.46
N SER A 250 19.71 -6.13 -6.34
CA SER A 250 19.76 -4.69 -6.13
C SER A 250 18.72 -4.23 -5.09
N LEU A 251 18.96 -3.08 -4.44
CA LEU A 251 18.01 -2.52 -3.48
C LEU A 251 16.69 -2.12 -4.15
N SER A 252 15.60 -2.30 -3.40
CA SER A 252 14.26 -1.85 -3.77
C SER A 252 13.67 -0.93 -2.71
N ALA A 253 12.73 -0.07 -3.12
CA ALA A 253 11.90 0.72 -2.23
C ALA A 253 10.43 0.68 -2.69
N HIS A 254 9.52 0.64 -1.73
CA HIS A 254 8.09 0.55 -1.93
C HIS A 254 7.39 1.64 -1.12
N PHE A 255 6.53 2.41 -1.75
CA PHE A 255 5.61 3.33 -1.09
C PHE A 255 4.20 3.11 -1.62
N GLU A 256 3.21 3.26 -0.76
CA GLU A 256 1.83 3.06 -1.13
C GLU A 256 0.90 3.95 -0.31
N GLU A 257 -0.19 4.39 -0.95
CA GLU A 257 -1.33 5.01 -0.26
C GLU A 257 -2.66 4.55 -0.87
N THR A 258 -3.66 4.37 -0.01
CA THR A 258 -5.06 4.25 -0.42
C THR A 258 -5.61 5.63 -0.77
N VAL A 259 -6.07 5.78 -2.01
CA VAL A 259 -6.50 7.07 -2.58
C VAL A 259 -7.94 7.00 -3.07
N ALA A 260 -8.80 7.87 -2.56
CA ALA A 260 -10.17 8.04 -3.06
C ALA A 260 -10.20 9.11 -4.16
N ILE A 261 -10.90 8.81 -5.26
CA ILE A 261 -11.17 9.77 -6.34
C ILE A 261 -12.41 10.57 -5.95
N THR A 262 -12.26 11.86 -5.68
CA THR A 262 -13.34 12.76 -5.28
C THR A 262 -13.60 13.85 -6.32
N GLU A 263 -14.70 14.58 -6.19
CA GLU A 263 -14.98 15.76 -7.03
C GLU A 263 -13.94 16.87 -6.86
N LYS A 264 -13.31 16.93 -5.68
CA LYS A 264 -12.28 17.93 -5.35
C LYS A 264 -10.87 17.49 -5.75
N GLY A 265 -10.72 16.29 -6.29
CA GLY A 265 -9.44 15.67 -6.63
C GLY A 265 -9.15 14.40 -5.79
N PRO A 266 -7.91 13.88 -5.84
CA PRO A 266 -7.52 12.72 -5.05
C PRO A 266 -7.48 13.06 -3.56
N GLU A 267 -7.97 12.13 -2.74
CA GLU A 267 -7.91 12.18 -1.28
C GLU A 267 -7.16 10.97 -0.76
N VAL A 268 -6.04 11.19 -0.08
CA VAL A 268 -5.26 10.12 0.55
C VAL A 268 -5.94 9.75 1.88
N LEU A 269 -6.38 8.50 2.01
CA LEU A 269 -7.09 8.03 3.18
C LEU A 269 -6.16 7.52 4.29
N THR A 270 -4.91 7.16 3.95
CA THR A 270 -3.93 6.50 4.82
C THR A 270 -2.75 7.40 5.20
N ALA A 271 -2.84 8.70 4.96
CA ALA A 271 -1.79 9.64 5.32
C ALA A 271 -1.63 9.77 6.85
N VAL A 272 -0.38 9.76 7.32
CA VAL A 272 -0.07 9.91 8.77
C VAL A 272 -0.51 11.26 9.30
N GLU A 273 -0.55 12.29 8.48
CA GLU A 273 -1.02 13.64 8.83
C GLU A 273 -2.53 13.69 9.14
N ASN A 274 -3.26 12.59 8.85
CA ASN A 274 -4.71 12.47 9.14
C ASN A 274 -5.03 12.01 10.58
N ILE A 275 -4.00 11.84 11.45
CA ILE A 275 -4.15 11.35 12.84
C ILE A 275 -3.83 12.41 13.89
#